data_a06b252ad7901a8e2c30395548a5ecb0
#
_entry.id   a06b252ad7901a8e2c30395548a5ecb0
#
_cell.length_a   1.000
_cell.length_b   1.000
_cell.length_c   1.000
_cell.angle_alpha   90.00
_cell.angle_beta   90.00
_cell.angle_gamma   90.00
#
_symmetry.space_group_name_H-M   'P 1'
#
loop_
_entity.id
_entity.type
_entity.pdbx_description
1 polymer ?
#
loop_
_entity_poly.entity_id
_entity_poly.type
_entity_poly.pdbx_seq_one_letter_code
_entity_poly.pdbx_strand_id
1 'polypeptide(L)'
;MSLPRFMIAAPASGSGKTLVTCGLLQALVDRGLKVASFKCGPDYIDPMFHSRAIGTRSKNLDAYFVEEPVLRYLFGRTAETVDISVVEGVMGFYDGVTFDGTFASSNDVSNKLGIPVVLLVNAKGASLSTVAVLKGFKDFAENNIRGVIFNQMSKKVFDAVAPLVREMGIEPLGYVPKVSDLVLESRHLGLVLPGEIESLREKLHKLGAVLEESVDIDKLIVIANDAPELDYSAPDVGHIDGRVRIGFAEDDTFCFTYEDNIEILERMGAEIVRFSPIRDRKLPDVDGIVLSGGYPELHGEELESNTSMLEDIRTKIADGMPCIAECGGFMYLHERMEDRNGIERRMCGAIPGRTWNTGKLCRFGYVSLQPVDDRGMMRSRPVIKGHEFHYWDSESNGDAWEASKRGTTYRCINDDGTLLAGYPHMYYYSNPEVPLGFLRRCAEYRDSRNRSCEDDLHQDHVEHGSDADREEDVPLPDVQGDDRDARDELWESVRIRQDRGRLQTVDDQHPDDRRRQDLPGVLDLRWDLLPLGEHQERCRTGREGRHGYDGDHYQRGGRIKHRSCPPASRSSS
;
A
#
# COMPACT_ATOMS: atom_id res chain seq x y z
N MET A 1 22.00 2.79 -18.00
CA MET A 1 22.69 2.69 -16.70
C MET A 1 22.64 1.27 -16.18
N SER A 2 23.74 0.78 -15.62
CA SER A 2 23.76 -0.52 -14.94
C SER A 2 23.10 -0.36 -13.57
N LEU A 3 21.98 -1.02 -13.34
CA LEU A 3 21.23 -1.03 -12.08
C LEU A 3 21.10 -2.49 -11.64
N PRO A 4 21.96 -2.97 -10.72
CA PRO A 4 21.94 -4.37 -10.27
C PRO A 4 20.58 -4.73 -9.68
N ARG A 5 19.93 -5.79 -10.23
CA ARG A 5 18.59 -6.19 -9.84
C ARG A 5 18.29 -7.65 -10.12
N PHE A 6 17.44 -8.24 -9.30
CA PHE A 6 16.86 -9.56 -9.55
C PHE A 6 15.46 -9.65 -8.97
N MET A 7 14.68 -10.63 -9.45
CA MET A 7 13.33 -10.90 -8.96
C MET A 7 13.26 -12.30 -8.33
N ILE A 8 12.62 -12.40 -7.18
CA ILE A 8 12.17 -13.68 -6.60
C ILE A 8 10.72 -13.90 -7.02
N ALA A 9 10.50 -14.89 -7.87
CA ALA A 9 9.17 -15.31 -8.30
C ALA A 9 8.93 -16.79 -7.97
N ALA A 10 7.69 -17.26 -8.05
CA ALA A 10 7.37 -18.66 -7.75
C ALA A 10 6.24 -19.18 -8.63
N PRO A 11 6.10 -20.52 -8.77
CA PRO A 11 5.00 -21.11 -9.53
C PRO A 11 3.60 -20.80 -9.01
N ALA A 12 3.44 -20.51 -7.71
CA ALA A 12 2.14 -20.25 -7.10
C ALA A 12 2.26 -19.45 -5.80
N SER A 13 1.14 -18.92 -5.31
CA SER A 13 1.02 -18.40 -3.96
C SER A 13 1.33 -19.50 -2.92
N GLY A 14 1.79 -19.11 -1.72
CA GLY A 14 2.15 -20.08 -0.67
C GLY A 14 3.47 -20.83 -0.91
N SER A 15 4.25 -20.50 -1.95
CA SER A 15 5.56 -21.12 -2.22
C SER A 15 6.67 -20.69 -1.26
N GLY A 16 6.43 -19.65 -0.42
CA GLY A 16 7.38 -19.10 0.54
C GLY A 16 8.18 -17.91 0.02
N LYS A 17 7.69 -17.20 -1.02
CA LYS A 17 8.36 -16.02 -1.60
C LYS A 17 8.73 -14.99 -0.53
N THR A 18 7.76 -14.51 0.24
CA THR A 18 7.96 -13.47 1.24
C THR A 18 9.02 -13.85 2.26
N LEU A 19 8.98 -15.09 2.79
CA LEU A 19 9.98 -15.57 3.74
C LEU A 19 11.40 -15.55 3.12
N VAL A 20 11.54 -16.09 1.92
CA VAL A 20 12.87 -16.18 1.25
C VAL A 20 13.34 -14.79 0.83
N THR A 21 12.44 -13.92 0.34
CA THR A 21 12.79 -12.52 0.02
C THR A 21 13.28 -11.78 1.26
N CYS A 22 12.58 -11.87 2.38
CA CYS A 22 13.01 -11.23 3.63
C CYS A 22 14.39 -11.72 4.09
N GLY A 23 14.64 -13.03 4.00
CA GLY A 23 15.96 -13.59 4.34
C GLY A 23 17.07 -13.14 3.40
N LEU A 24 16.81 -13.05 2.09
CA LEU A 24 17.78 -12.53 1.12
C LEU A 24 18.04 -11.04 1.32
N LEU A 25 16.99 -10.23 1.57
CA LEU A 25 17.15 -8.82 1.89
C LEU A 25 18.02 -8.64 3.13
N GLN A 26 17.77 -9.42 4.19
CA GLN A 26 18.55 -9.37 5.42
C GLN A 26 20.00 -9.78 5.18
N ALA A 27 20.25 -10.88 4.43
CA ALA A 27 21.61 -11.32 4.10
C ALA A 27 22.39 -10.26 3.31
N LEU A 28 21.75 -9.59 2.34
CA LEU A 28 22.38 -8.51 1.58
C LEU A 28 22.69 -7.28 2.45
N VAL A 29 21.77 -6.92 3.36
CA VAL A 29 21.98 -5.83 4.33
C VAL A 29 23.09 -6.18 5.32
N ASP A 30 23.15 -7.42 5.82
CA ASP A 30 24.22 -7.91 6.74
C ASP A 30 25.59 -7.92 6.06
N ARG A 31 25.65 -8.04 4.73
CA ARG A 31 26.89 -7.85 3.92
C ARG A 31 27.27 -6.38 3.74
N GLY A 32 26.50 -5.43 4.27
CA GLY A 32 26.74 -4.00 4.19
C GLY A 32 26.30 -3.33 2.89
N LEU A 33 25.48 -4.00 2.07
CA LEU A 33 24.94 -3.42 0.83
C LEU A 33 23.76 -2.51 1.14
N LYS A 34 23.64 -1.41 0.39
CA LYS A 34 22.41 -0.62 0.34
C LYS A 34 21.42 -1.33 -0.57
N VAL A 35 20.28 -1.72 -0.04
CA VAL A 35 19.29 -2.54 -0.72
C VAL A 35 17.97 -1.78 -0.89
N ALA A 36 17.41 -1.78 -2.10
CA ALA A 36 16.01 -1.46 -2.32
C ALA A 36 15.21 -2.75 -2.50
N SER A 37 14.00 -2.76 -1.97
CA SER A 37 13.04 -3.83 -2.20
C SER A 37 11.81 -3.31 -2.94
N PHE A 38 11.29 -4.13 -3.84
CA PHE A 38 10.07 -3.82 -4.58
C PHE A 38 9.11 -4.99 -4.48
N LYS A 39 7.83 -4.69 -4.33
CA LYS A 39 6.75 -5.68 -4.37
C LYS A 39 5.94 -5.52 -5.63
N CYS A 40 5.78 -6.60 -6.41
CA CYS A 40 4.83 -6.59 -7.52
C CYS A 40 3.40 -6.56 -6.98
N GLY A 41 2.55 -5.74 -7.62
CA GLY A 41 1.13 -5.62 -7.28
C GLY A 41 0.82 -4.65 -6.14
N PRO A 42 -0.47 -4.49 -5.80
CA PRO A 42 -0.97 -3.47 -4.88
C PRO A 42 -0.93 -3.96 -3.41
N ASP A 43 0.23 -4.31 -2.92
CA ASP A 43 0.48 -4.82 -1.57
C ASP A 43 1.10 -3.72 -0.70
N TYR A 44 0.50 -3.43 0.46
CA TYR A 44 1.05 -2.47 1.43
C TYR A 44 1.87 -3.14 2.52
N ILE A 45 1.56 -4.41 2.84
CA ILE A 45 2.10 -5.10 4.01
C ILE A 45 3.57 -5.47 3.81
N ASP A 46 3.89 -6.12 2.69
CA ASP A 46 5.26 -6.55 2.41
C ASP A 46 6.25 -5.37 2.30
N PRO A 47 5.95 -4.26 1.55
CA PRO A 47 6.81 -3.09 1.52
C PRO A 47 7.02 -2.44 2.88
N MET A 48 5.97 -2.33 3.68
CA MET A 48 6.03 -1.78 5.04
C MET A 48 6.90 -2.66 5.95
N PHE A 49 6.80 -4.00 5.83
CA PHE A 49 7.66 -4.93 6.55
C PHE A 49 9.12 -4.78 6.15
N HIS A 50 9.43 -4.78 4.88
CA HIS A 50 10.79 -4.61 4.39
C HIS A 50 11.41 -3.30 4.88
N SER A 51 10.64 -2.21 4.91
CA SER A 51 11.12 -0.91 5.40
C SER A 51 11.33 -0.90 6.92
N ARG A 52 10.33 -1.32 7.70
CA ARG A 52 10.35 -1.19 9.16
C ARG A 52 11.23 -2.23 9.86
N ALA A 53 11.19 -3.49 9.38
CA ALA A 53 11.89 -4.60 10.02
C ALA A 53 13.32 -4.76 9.51
N ILE A 54 13.55 -4.65 8.21
CA ILE A 54 14.86 -4.89 7.57
C ILE A 54 15.60 -3.56 7.32
N GLY A 55 14.87 -2.45 7.14
CA GLY A 55 15.45 -1.14 6.89
C GLY A 55 15.78 -0.87 5.42
N THR A 56 15.17 -1.60 4.49
CA THR A 56 15.32 -1.36 3.06
C THR A 56 14.42 -0.23 2.58
N ARG A 57 14.79 0.47 1.51
CA ARG A 57 13.88 1.36 0.81
C ARG A 57 12.89 0.53 -0.01
N SER A 58 11.62 0.55 0.36
CA SER A 58 10.62 -0.38 -0.19
C SER A 58 9.53 0.35 -0.96
N LYS A 59 9.15 -0.18 -2.13
CA LYS A 59 8.12 0.37 -3.01
C LYS A 59 7.32 -0.72 -3.72
N ASN A 60 6.25 -0.33 -4.41
CA ASN A 60 5.49 -1.21 -5.29
C ASN A 60 5.92 -1.06 -6.75
N LEU A 61 5.77 -2.12 -7.51
CA LEU A 61 5.87 -2.13 -8.97
C LEU A 61 4.64 -2.80 -9.53
N ASP A 62 3.84 -2.06 -10.30
CA ASP A 62 2.58 -2.59 -10.79
C ASP A 62 2.32 -2.17 -12.24
N ALA A 63 2.43 -3.15 -13.16
CA ALA A 63 2.21 -2.94 -14.58
C ALA A 63 0.73 -2.82 -14.97
N TYR A 64 -0.21 -3.03 -14.05
CA TYR A 64 -1.60 -2.67 -14.25
C TYR A 64 -1.81 -1.16 -14.10
N PHE A 65 -1.23 -0.57 -13.07
CA PHE A 65 -1.43 0.85 -12.77
C PHE A 65 -0.81 1.74 -13.82
N VAL A 66 0.41 1.45 -14.26
CA VAL A 66 1.18 2.34 -15.12
C VAL A 66 1.73 1.64 -16.36
N GLU A 67 1.93 2.41 -17.41
CA GLU A 67 2.60 1.98 -18.64
C GLU A 67 4.11 1.81 -18.41
N GLU A 68 4.76 1.06 -19.29
CA GLU A 68 6.18 0.71 -19.17
C GLU A 68 7.13 1.90 -18.95
N PRO A 69 7.01 3.06 -19.64
CA PRO A 69 7.92 4.19 -19.39
C PRO A 69 7.85 4.72 -17.97
N VAL A 70 6.65 4.78 -17.38
CA VAL A 70 6.46 5.22 -15.99
C VAL A 70 6.97 4.14 -15.02
N LEU A 71 6.71 2.85 -15.30
CA LEU A 71 7.22 1.75 -14.50
C LEU A 71 8.75 1.74 -14.46
N ARG A 72 9.42 1.96 -15.60
CA ARG A 72 10.88 2.11 -15.70
C ARG A 72 11.40 3.28 -14.88
N TYR A 73 10.72 4.42 -14.93
CA TYR A 73 11.06 5.59 -14.12
C TYR A 73 10.95 5.31 -12.62
N LEU A 74 9.82 4.76 -12.16
CA LEU A 74 9.58 4.46 -10.75
C LEU A 74 10.60 3.48 -10.17
N PHE A 75 10.96 2.46 -10.95
CA PHE A 75 12.04 1.55 -10.59
C PHE A 75 13.41 2.24 -10.60
N GLY A 76 13.78 2.87 -11.72
CA GLY A 76 15.12 3.39 -11.98
C GLY A 76 15.55 4.44 -10.97
N ARG A 77 14.71 5.43 -10.68
CA ARG A 77 15.00 6.51 -9.73
C ARG A 77 15.26 6.03 -8.30
N THR A 78 14.69 4.87 -7.92
CA THR A 78 14.97 4.26 -6.61
C THR A 78 16.22 3.39 -6.69
N ALA A 79 16.36 2.59 -7.75
CA ALA A 79 17.50 1.69 -7.96
C ALA A 79 18.84 2.44 -8.07
N GLU A 80 18.87 3.68 -8.57
CA GLU A 80 20.08 4.52 -8.63
C GLU A 80 20.65 4.90 -7.26
N THR A 81 19.85 4.82 -6.19
CA THR A 81 20.23 5.24 -4.84
C THR A 81 20.81 4.11 -3.99
N VAL A 82 20.91 2.88 -4.55
CA VAL A 82 21.28 1.66 -3.84
C VAL A 82 22.28 0.83 -4.62
N ASP A 83 22.90 -0.15 -3.96
CA ASP A 83 23.86 -1.05 -4.58
C ASP A 83 23.18 -2.20 -5.34
N ILE A 84 21.99 -2.63 -4.86
CA ILE A 84 21.24 -3.74 -5.44
C ILE A 84 19.73 -3.61 -5.15
N SER A 85 18.92 -4.01 -6.12
CA SER A 85 17.46 -4.01 -6.01
C SER A 85 16.89 -5.43 -6.05
N VAL A 86 16.02 -5.75 -5.10
CA VAL A 86 15.32 -7.04 -5.02
C VAL A 86 13.84 -6.83 -5.29
N VAL A 87 13.28 -7.56 -6.25
CA VAL A 87 11.85 -7.50 -6.58
C VAL A 87 11.18 -8.78 -6.10
N GLU A 88 10.14 -8.66 -5.28
CA GLU A 88 9.30 -9.78 -4.91
C GLU A 88 8.09 -9.88 -5.84
N GLY A 89 7.95 -11.00 -6.53
CA GLY A 89 6.82 -11.28 -7.40
C GLY A 89 5.53 -11.53 -6.63
N VAL A 90 4.41 -11.33 -7.29
CA VAL A 90 3.06 -11.57 -6.78
C VAL A 90 2.49 -12.87 -7.35
N MET A 91 1.63 -13.57 -6.61
CA MET A 91 0.93 -14.81 -7.04
C MET A 91 1.88 -15.84 -7.68
N GLY A 92 1.44 -16.54 -8.73
CA GLY A 92 2.31 -17.32 -9.62
C GLY A 92 3.00 -16.42 -10.65
N PHE A 93 4.15 -16.84 -11.13
CA PHE A 93 5.02 -16.04 -12.02
C PHE A 93 4.31 -15.54 -13.28
N TYR A 94 3.43 -16.36 -13.85
CA TYR A 94 2.66 -16.04 -15.06
C TYR A 94 1.22 -15.57 -14.78
N ASP A 95 0.80 -15.56 -13.50
CA ASP A 95 -0.56 -15.18 -13.14
C ASP A 95 -0.75 -13.66 -13.27
N GLY A 96 -1.52 -13.24 -14.27
CA GLY A 96 -1.83 -11.84 -14.55
C GLY A 96 -3.20 -11.41 -14.01
N VAL A 97 -3.66 -10.24 -14.47
CA VAL A 97 -4.98 -9.70 -14.10
C VAL A 97 -6.13 -10.56 -14.63
N THR A 98 -5.95 -11.23 -15.78
CA THR A 98 -6.89 -12.19 -16.35
C THR A 98 -6.39 -13.62 -16.18
N PHE A 99 -7.30 -14.60 -16.16
CA PHE A 99 -6.94 -16.01 -15.96
C PHE A 99 -6.22 -16.65 -17.17
N ASP A 100 -6.25 -16.01 -18.31
CA ASP A 100 -5.74 -16.49 -19.60
C ASP A 100 -4.59 -15.66 -20.16
N GLY A 101 -4.10 -14.68 -19.38
CA GLY A 101 -3.07 -13.75 -19.83
C GLY A 101 -2.01 -13.45 -18.78
N THR A 102 -0.83 -13.05 -19.23
CA THR A 102 0.31 -12.68 -18.36
C THR A 102 0.41 -11.19 -18.09
N PHE A 103 -0.54 -10.37 -18.58
CA PHE A 103 -0.53 -8.92 -18.36
C PHE A 103 -0.56 -8.59 -16.87
N ALA A 104 0.35 -7.72 -16.45
CA ALA A 104 0.61 -7.30 -15.07
C ALA A 104 1.00 -8.44 -14.11
N SER A 105 1.45 -9.59 -14.65
CA SER A 105 2.08 -10.65 -13.86
C SER A 105 3.51 -10.28 -13.45
N SER A 106 4.12 -11.08 -12.57
CA SER A 106 5.55 -10.97 -12.25
C SER A 106 6.44 -11.13 -13.49
N ASN A 107 6.04 -11.98 -14.45
CA ASN A 107 6.73 -12.14 -15.73
C ASN A 107 6.66 -10.86 -16.58
N ASP A 108 5.50 -10.22 -16.67
CA ASP A 108 5.31 -8.97 -17.42
C ASP A 108 6.20 -7.84 -16.85
N VAL A 109 6.21 -7.68 -15.53
CA VAL A 109 7.11 -6.71 -14.85
C VAL A 109 8.58 -7.05 -15.10
N SER A 110 8.96 -8.34 -15.01
CA SER A 110 10.34 -8.79 -15.29
C SER A 110 10.76 -8.46 -16.71
N ASN A 111 9.91 -8.69 -17.71
CA ASN A 111 10.21 -8.43 -19.12
C ASN A 111 10.31 -6.92 -19.41
N LYS A 112 9.37 -6.10 -18.91
CA LYS A 112 9.38 -4.63 -19.09
C LYS A 112 10.61 -3.96 -18.49
N LEU A 113 11.09 -4.48 -17.36
CA LEU A 113 12.24 -3.91 -16.64
C LEU A 113 13.55 -4.66 -16.90
N GLY A 114 13.56 -5.73 -17.73
CA GLY A 114 14.71 -6.56 -17.98
C GLY A 114 15.30 -7.17 -16.68
N ILE A 115 14.45 -7.64 -15.76
CA ILE A 115 14.91 -8.15 -14.46
C ILE A 115 15.21 -9.64 -14.57
N PRO A 116 16.45 -10.09 -14.29
CA PRO A 116 16.76 -11.52 -14.12
C PRO A 116 15.90 -12.14 -13.01
N VAL A 117 15.31 -13.29 -13.28
CA VAL A 117 14.41 -13.98 -12.36
C VAL A 117 15.08 -15.19 -11.73
N VAL A 118 14.98 -15.28 -10.41
CA VAL A 118 15.27 -16.47 -9.62
C VAL A 118 13.93 -17.10 -9.23
N LEU A 119 13.66 -18.27 -9.80
CA LEU A 119 12.40 -18.96 -9.52
C LEU A 119 12.52 -19.74 -8.20
N LEU A 120 11.64 -19.47 -7.26
CA LEU A 120 11.53 -20.19 -6.00
C LEU A 120 10.56 -21.37 -6.16
N VAL A 121 11.08 -22.58 -6.25
CA VAL A 121 10.29 -23.80 -6.43
C VAL A 121 10.09 -24.51 -5.10
N ASN A 122 8.83 -24.65 -4.66
CA ASN A 122 8.51 -25.42 -3.47
C ASN A 122 8.75 -26.92 -3.75
N ALA A 123 9.69 -27.52 -3.00
CA ALA A 123 10.12 -28.90 -3.18
C ALA A 123 9.60 -29.83 -2.07
N LYS A 124 8.60 -29.42 -1.28
CA LYS A 124 8.02 -30.25 -0.22
C LYS A 124 7.51 -31.58 -0.78
N GLY A 125 8.15 -32.68 -0.40
CA GLY A 125 7.77 -34.04 -0.85
C GLY A 125 8.11 -34.35 -2.31
N ALA A 126 8.94 -33.54 -2.97
CA ALA A 126 9.35 -33.73 -4.37
C ALA A 126 10.89 -33.73 -4.52
N SER A 127 11.37 -34.34 -5.59
CA SER A 127 12.78 -34.36 -6.00
C SER A 127 12.88 -34.05 -7.49
N LEU A 128 13.01 -35.03 -8.36
CA LEU A 128 13.13 -34.85 -9.81
C LEU A 128 11.92 -34.13 -10.42
N SER A 129 10.72 -34.27 -9.86
CA SER A 129 9.52 -33.56 -10.32
C SER A 129 9.66 -32.02 -10.25
N THR A 130 10.50 -31.49 -9.36
CA THR A 130 10.80 -30.03 -9.29
C THR A 130 11.51 -29.55 -10.54
N VAL A 131 12.37 -30.38 -11.13
CA VAL A 131 13.07 -30.08 -12.41
C VAL A 131 12.08 -30.03 -13.57
N ALA A 132 11.07 -30.92 -13.58
CA ALA A 132 10.02 -30.91 -14.58
C ALA A 132 9.15 -29.63 -14.48
N VAL A 133 8.80 -29.20 -13.24
CA VAL A 133 8.12 -27.90 -13.01
C VAL A 133 8.97 -26.76 -13.55
N LEU A 134 10.25 -26.70 -13.19
CA LEU A 134 11.15 -25.64 -13.66
C LEU A 134 11.24 -25.60 -15.17
N LYS A 135 11.35 -26.78 -15.83
CA LYS A 135 11.36 -26.87 -17.28
C LYS A 135 10.07 -26.33 -17.91
N GLY A 136 8.90 -26.68 -17.35
CA GLY A 136 7.62 -26.13 -17.80
C GLY A 136 7.60 -24.60 -17.74
N PHE A 137 8.05 -24.02 -16.63
CA PHE A 137 8.12 -22.55 -16.48
C PHE A 137 9.11 -21.91 -17.45
N LYS A 138 10.28 -22.55 -17.70
CA LYS A 138 11.29 -22.05 -18.64
C LYS A 138 10.78 -22.01 -20.08
N ASP A 139 10.00 -23.02 -20.48
CA ASP A 139 9.60 -23.21 -21.86
C ASP A 139 8.19 -22.63 -22.18
N PHE A 140 7.41 -22.21 -21.16
CA PHE A 140 6.01 -21.81 -21.32
C PHE A 140 5.81 -20.51 -22.12
N ALA A 141 6.61 -19.49 -21.84
CA ALA A 141 6.55 -18.19 -22.49
C ALA A 141 7.92 -17.50 -22.43
N GLU A 142 8.09 -16.40 -23.16
CA GLU A 142 9.28 -15.55 -23.04
C GLU A 142 9.46 -15.07 -21.59
N ASN A 143 10.66 -15.28 -21.06
CA ASN A 143 10.97 -15.00 -19.66
C ASN A 143 12.47 -14.75 -19.41
N ASN A 144 12.76 -14.16 -18.26
CA ASN A 144 14.11 -13.85 -17.79
C ASN A 144 14.59 -14.81 -16.68
N ILE A 145 14.12 -16.07 -16.62
CA ILE A 145 14.56 -17.04 -15.61
C ILE A 145 16.04 -17.35 -15.82
N ARG A 146 16.89 -16.99 -14.85
CA ARG A 146 18.33 -17.18 -14.82
C ARG A 146 18.77 -18.11 -13.70
N GLY A 147 18.04 -18.17 -12.58
CA GLY A 147 18.37 -18.96 -11.42
C GLY A 147 17.18 -19.66 -10.80
N VAL A 148 17.46 -20.62 -9.92
CA VAL A 148 16.46 -21.30 -9.10
C VAL A 148 16.97 -21.51 -7.68
N ILE A 149 16.04 -21.33 -6.72
CA ILE A 149 16.19 -21.73 -5.32
C ILE A 149 15.08 -22.73 -5.02
N PHE A 150 15.42 -23.87 -4.39
CA PHE A 150 14.44 -24.89 -4.02
C PHE A 150 14.05 -24.73 -2.55
N ASN A 151 12.81 -24.35 -2.29
CA ASN A 151 12.29 -24.19 -0.93
C ASN A 151 11.85 -25.54 -0.35
N GLN A 152 12.10 -25.77 0.94
CA GLN A 152 11.83 -27.01 1.70
C GLN A 152 12.54 -28.26 1.11
N MET A 153 13.75 -28.08 0.62
CA MET A 153 14.59 -29.16 0.07
C MET A 153 15.77 -29.47 1.00
N SER A 154 16.21 -30.71 1.02
CA SER A 154 17.47 -31.08 1.70
C SER A 154 18.66 -30.95 0.79
N LYS A 155 19.86 -30.73 1.36
CA LYS A 155 21.12 -30.66 0.61
C LYS A 155 21.34 -31.85 -0.31
N LYS A 156 21.10 -33.07 0.18
CA LYS A 156 21.26 -34.30 -0.60
C LYS A 156 20.43 -34.35 -1.88
N VAL A 157 19.17 -33.86 -1.80
CA VAL A 157 18.28 -33.80 -2.96
C VAL A 157 18.72 -32.68 -3.91
N PHE A 158 19.09 -31.53 -3.36
CA PHE A 158 19.64 -30.42 -4.14
C PHE A 158 20.87 -30.84 -4.94
N ASP A 159 21.88 -31.50 -4.30
CA ASP A 159 23.08 -31.95 -4.96
C ASP A 159 22.80 -32.92 -6.14
N ALA A 160 21.73 -33.72 -6.03
CA ALA A 160 21.33 -34.66 -7.07
C ALA A 160 20.61 -33.98 -8.26
N VAL A 161 19.83 -32.91 -8.04
CA VAL A 161 19.04 -32.24 -9.09
C VAL A 161 19.79 -31.07 -9.75
N ALA A 162 20.74 -30.46 -9.05
CA ALA A 162 21.49 -29.29 -9.52
C ALA A 162 22.20 -29.50 -10.88
N PRO A 163 22.84 -30.64 -11.21
CA PRO A 163 23.40 -30.86 -12.53
C PRO A 163 22.35 -30.77 -13.65
N LEU A 164 21.17 -31.35 -13.45
CA LEU A 164 20.08 -31.35 -14.43
C LEU A 164 19.54 -29.93 -14.67
N VAL A 165 19.53 -29.10 -13.64
CA VAL A 165 19.14 -27.68 -13.75
C VAL A 165 20.15 -26.91 -14.60
N ARG A 166 21.47 -27.15 -14.40
CA ARG A 166 22.51 -26.51 -15.21
C ARG A 166 22.43 -26.88 -16.68
N GLU A 167 22.07 -28.13 -16.99
CA GLU A 167 21.85 -28.57 -18.39
C GLU A 167 20.72 -27.79 -19.07
N MET A 168 19.77 -27.19 -18.30
CA MET A 168 18.73 -26.34 -18.82
C MET A 168 19.16 -24.86 -19.00
N GLY A 169 20.41 -24.53 -18.71
CA GLY A 169 20.93 -23.16 -18.76
C GLY A 169 20.39 -22.27 -17.62
N ILE A 170 20.00 -22.87 -16.49
CA ILE A 170 19.55 -22.19 -15.28
C ILE A 170 20.56 -22.45 -14.17
N GLU A 171 20.95 -21.41 -13.42
CA GLU A 171 21.86 -21.59 -12.28
C GLU A 171 21.09 -22.12 -11.05
N PRO A 172 21.44 -23.30 -10.52
CA PRO A 172 20.93 -23.80 -9.26
C PRO A 172 21.64 -23.08 -8.11
N LEU A 173 21.02 -22.00 -7.59
CA LEU A 173 21.62 -21.13 -6.58
C LEU A 173 21.64 -21.77 -5.19
N GLY A 174 20.74 -22.71 -4.91
CA GLY A 174 20.72 -23.35 -3.61
C GLY A 174 19.35 -23.88 -3.22
N TYR A 175 19.23 -24.14 -1.92
CA TYR A 175 18.00 -24.67 -1.32
C TYR A 175 17.74 -24.00 0.02
N VAL A 176 16.47 -23.94 0.41
CA VAL A 176 16.08 -23.53 1.76
C VAL A 176 15.64 -24.79 2.50
N PRO A 177 16.31 -25.16 3.61
CA PRO A 177 15.88 -26.31 4.41
C PRO A 177 14.52 -26.03 5.07
N LYS A 178 13.87 -27.07 5.58
CA LYS A 178 12.65 -26.87 6.39
C LYS A 178 13.04 -26.19 7.71
N VAL A 179 12.68 -24.95 7.89
CA VAL A 179 12.95 -24.17 9.10
C VAL A 179 11.64 -24.08 9.90
N SER A 180 11.49 -24.96 10.92
CA SER A 180 10.26 -25.08 11.70
C SER A 180 9.99 -23.87 12.60
N ASP A 181 11.04 -23.13 13.00
CA ASP A 181 10.99 -22.11 14.05
C ASP A 181 10.97 -20.66 13.50
N LEU A 182 10.99 -20.52 12.16
CA LEU A 182 10.98 -19.23 11.49
C LEU A 182 9.66 -19.00 10.73
N VAL A 183 8.56 -19.06 11.44
CA VAL A 183 7.28 -18.60 10.90
C VAL A 183 7.23 -17.08 11.07
N LEU A 184 7.32 -16.35 9.98
CA LEU A 184 7.00 -14.92 9.97
C LEU A 184 5.47 -14.81 9.84
N GLU A 185 4.82 -14.47 10.93
CA GLU A 185 3.40 -14.13 10.90
C GLU A 185 3.25 -12.77 10.24
N SER A 186 3.17 -12.76 8.91
CA SER A 186 3.14 -11.55 8.07
C SER A 186 1.90 -10.67 8.25
N ARG A 187 0.96 -11.05 9.13
CA ARG A 187 -0.41 -10.54 9.12
C ARG A 187 -0.68 -9.35 10.03
N HIS A 188 0.28 -8.94 10.86
CA HIS A 188 0.06 -7.91 11.87
C HIS A 188 1.12 -6.82 11.88
N LEU A 189 1.80 -6.62 10.76
CA LEU A 189 2.97 -5.74 10.66
C LEU A 189 2.68 -4.25 10.85
N GLY A 190 1.44 -3.82 10.67
CA GLY A 190 1.01 -2.48 11.09
C GLY A 190 0.82 -2.34 12.59
N LEU A 191 0.86 -3.47 13.34
CA LEU A 191 0.52 -3.55 14.77
C LEU A 191 1.64 -4.13 15.63
N VAL A 192 2.86 -4.27 15.10
CA VAL A 192 3.97 -4.86 15.84
C VAL A 192 4.48 -3.86 16.86
N LEU A 193 4.32 -4.19 18.15
CA LEU A 193 4.88 -3.39 19.26
C LEU A 193 6.41 -3.30 19.17
N PRO A 194 7.05 -2.24 19.69
CA PRO A 194 8.51 -2.07 19.62
C PRO A 194 9.32 -3.29 20.09
N GLY A 195 8.89 -4.01 21.12
CA GLY A 195 9.53 -5.24 21.61
C GLY A 195 9.34 -6.46 20.68
N GLU A 196 8.27 -6.49 19.90
CA GLU A 196 8.05 -7.53 18.89
C GLU A 196 8.94 -7.31 17.66
N ILE A 197 9.25 -6.05 17.32
CA ILE A 197 10.17 -5.70 16.23
C ILE A 197 11.58 -6.26 16.53
N GLU A 198 12.05 -6.22 17.75
CA GLU A 198 13.38 -6.72 18.11
C GLU A 198 13.47 -8.24 17.97
N SER A 199 12.46 -8.98 18.49
CA SER A 199 12.40 -10.43 18.30
C SER A 199 12.26 -10.83 16.83
N LEU A 200 11.60 -10.00 16.03
CA LEU A 200 11.45 -10.17 14.59
C LEU A 200 12.79 -9.97 13.85
N ARG A 201 13.55 -8.93 14.21
CA ARG A 201 14.89 -8.70 13.65
C ARG A 201 15.85 -9.85 13.94
N GLU A 202 15.83 -10.40 15.15
CA GLU A 202 16.61 -11.60 15.47
C GLU A 202 16.24 -12.80 14.58
N LYS A 203 14.93 -13.01 14.32
CA LYS A 203 14.46 -14.05 13.41
C LYS A 203 14.93 -13.81 11.98
N LEU A 204 14.92 -12.54 11.53
CA LEU A 204 15.39 -12.16 10.19
C LEU A 204 16.91 -12.41 10.04
N HIS A 205 17.73 -12.02 11.01
CA HIS A 205 19.16 -12.33 11.00
C HIS A 205 19.43 -13.83 10.99
N LYS A 206 18.69 -14.62 11.77
CA LYS A 206 18.79 -16.09 11.74
C LYS A 206 18.40 -16.65 10.36
N LEU A 207 17.35 -16.10 9.75
CA LEU A 207 16.94 -16.50 8.40
C LEU A 207 17.99 -16.11 7.34
N GLY A 208 18.55 -14.90 7.44
CA GLY A 208 19.66 -14.45 6.60
C GLY A 208 20.86 -15.39 6.69
N ALA A 209 21.26 -15.77 7.90
CA ALA A 209 22.35 -16.71 8.13
C ALA A 209 22.09 -18.10 7.51
N VAL A 210 20.85 -18.61 7.62
CA VAL A 210 20.48 -19.89 6.97
C VAL A 210 20.60 -19.79 5.45
N LEU A 211 20.23 -18.65 4.85
CA LEU A 211 20.35 -18.46 3.40
C LEU A 211 21.81 -18.27 2.98
N GLU A 212 22.65 -17.62 3.77
CA GLU A 212 24.09 -17.54 3.53
C GLU A 212 24.77 -18.92 3.46
N GLU A 213 24.30 -19.87 4.27
CA GLU A 213 24.85 -21.23 4.29
C GLU A 213 24.30 -22.11 3.16
N SER A 214 23.11 -21.86 2.66
CA SER A 214 22.38 -22.78 1.78
C SER A 214 22.10 -22.25 0.38
N VAL A 215 22.33 -20.94 0.14
CA VAL A 215 22.15 -20.28 -1.15
C VAL A 215 23.46 -19.57 -1.53
N ASP A 216 23.89 -19.71 -2.77
CA ASP A 216 25.06 -19.02 -3.32
C ASP A 216 24.71 -17.54 -3.60
N ILE A 217 24.83 -16.71 -2.54
CA ILE A 217 24.53 -15.27 -2.60
C ILE A 217 25.49 -14.54 -3.55
N ASP A 218 26.74 -15.01 -3.68
CA ASP A 218 27.71 -14.38 -4.58
C ASP A 218 27.28 -14.54 -6.05
N LYS A 219 26.83 -15.73 -6.44
CA LYS A 219 26.24 -15.93 -7.77
C LYS A 219 24.94 -15.18 -7.98
N LEU A 220 24.12 -15.03 -6.93
CA LEU A 220 22.92 -14.21 -7.00
C LEU A 220 23.29 -12.74 -7.32
N ILE A 221 24.32 -12.20 -6.68
CA ILE A 221 24.83 -10.85 -6.97
C ILE A 221 25.38 -10.77 -8.40
N VAL A 222 26.07 -11.80 -8.90
CA VAL A 222 26.52 -11.85 -10.30
C VAL A 222 25.31 -11.79 -11.25
N ILE A 223 24.27 -12.59 -11.02
CA ILE A 223 23.02 -12.54 -11.82
C ILE A 223 22.39 -11.15 -11.79
N ALA A 224 22.39 -10.49 -10.64
CA ALA A 224 21.86 -9.13 -10.51
C ALA A 224 22.67 -8.09 -11.31
N ASN A 225 24.01 -8.23 -11.32
CA ASN A 225 24.90 -7.36 -12.08
C ASN A 225 24.83 -7.59 -13.61
N ASP A 226 24.44 -8.79 -14.04
CA ASP A 226 24.23 -9.13 -15.45
C ASP A 226 22.90 -8.62 -16.01
N ALA A 227 22.10 -7.92 -15.20
CA ALA A 227 20.88 -7.27 -15.67
C ALA A 227 21.19 -6.24 -16.77
N PRO A 228 20.40 -6.20 -17.87
CA PRO A 228 20.65 -5.27 -18.97
C PRO A 228 20.56 -3.82 -18.51
N GLU A 229 21.19 -2.91 -19.23
CA GLU A 229 21.01 -1.47 -18.98
C GLU A 229 19.54 -1.08 -19.03
N LEU A 230 19.14 -0.16 -18.17
CA LEU A 230 17.78 0.35 -18.11
C LEU A 230 17.80 1.87 -18.36
N ASP A 231 17.15 2.27 -19.46
CA ASP A 231 16.92 3.66 -19.75
C ASP A 231 15.52 4.07 -19.29
N TYR A 232 15.44 5.24 -18.69
CA TYR A 232 14.18 5.83 -18.24
C TYR A 232 14.27 7.36 -18.19
N SER A 233 13.11 8.00 -18.24
CA SER A 233 12.97 9.44 -18.11
C SER A 233 11.81 9.78 -17.17
N ALA A 234 11.91 10.91 -16.48
CA ALA A 234 10.85 11.38 -15.61
C ALA A 234 9.60 11.71 -16.44
N PRO A 235 8.41 11.17 -16.11
CA PRO A 235 7.18 11.59 -16.75
C PRO A 235 6.84 13.04 -16.39
N ASP A 236 6.19 13.75 -17.30
CA ASP A 236 5.56 15.01 -16.97
C ASP A 236 4.32 14.74 -16.10
N VAL A 237 4.28 15.33 -14.92
CA VAL A 237 3.17 15.16 -13.96
C VAL A 237 2.41 16.47 -13.72
N GLY A 238 2.84 17.58 -14.37
CA GLY A 238 2.35 18.92 -14.10
C GLY A 238 2.90 19.48 -12.78
N HIS A 239 2.57 20.74 -12.52
CA HIS A 239 3.04 21.46 -11.32
C HIS A 239 1.99 22.52 -10.94
N ILE A 240 1.95 22.89 -9.65
CA ILE A 240 1.15 24.01 -9.13
C ILE A 240 2.03 25.21 -8.82
N ASP A 241 1.50 26.40 -9.00
CA ASP A 241 2.20 27.62 -8.61
C ASP A 241 2.10 27.84 -7.09
N GLY A 242 3.23 28.21 -6.50
CA GLY A 242 3.34 28.44 -5.07
C GLY A 242 3.41 27.13 -4.25
N ARG A 243 3.64 27.26 -2.95
CA ARG A 243 3.77 26.15 -2.01
C ARG A 243 2.42 25.81 -1.40
N VAL A 244 1.98 24.57 -1.51
CA VAL A 244 0.77 24.05 -0.87
C VAL A 244 1.17 23.01 0.16
N ARG A 245 0.64 23.11 1.38
CA ARG A 245 0.93 22.20 2.49
C ARG A 245 -0.17 21.17 2.63
N ILE A 246 0.19 19.90 2.51
CA ILE A 246 -0.74 18.77 2.57
C ILE A 246 -0.51 17.98 3.86
N GLY A 247 -1.51 17.95 4.73
CA GLY A 247 -1.56 17.07 5.89
C GLY A 247 -1.75 15.62 5.44
N PHE A 248 -0.80 14.76 5.76
CA PHE A 248 -0.84 13.36 5.41
C PHE A 248 -0.97 12.52 6.69
N ALA A 249 -2.10 11.81 6.85
CA ALA A 249 -2.32 10.93 8.00
C ALA A 249 -1.39 9.72 7.90
N GLU A 250 -0.51 9.56 8.90
CA GLU A 250 0.43 8.44 8.97
C GLU A 250 0.68 8.03 10.42
N ASP A 251 0.14 6.88 10.80
CA ASP A 251 0.37 6.22 12.09
C ASP A 251 0.05 4.72 11.99
N ASP A 252 -0.19 4.05 13.12
CA ASP A 252 -0.50 2.62 13.13
C ASP A 252 -1.89 2.32 12.56
N THR A 253 -2.77 3.32 12.53
CA THR A 253 -4.11 3.23 11.94
C THR A 253 -4.11 3.50 10.44
N PHE A 254 -3.42 4.57 10.01
CA PHE A 254 -3.37 5.05 8.63
C PHE A 254 -1.99 4.74 8.04
N CYS A 255 -1.81 3.51 7.56
CA CYS A 255 -0.51 3.00 7.14
C CYS A 255 -0.50 2.44 5.70
N PHE A 256 -1.63 2.40 5.00
CA PHE A 256 -1.72 1.91 3.63
C PHE A 256 -1.48 3.03 2.64
N THR A 257 -0.22 3.30 2.38
CA THR A 257 0.21 4.38 1.50
C THR A 257 1.21 3.87 0.48
N TYR A 258 1.02 4.26 -0.77
CA TYR A 258 2.07 4.15 -1.78
C TYR A 258 3.05 5.32 -1.61
N GLU A 259 4.31 5.03 -1.37
CA GLU A 259 5.36 6.05 -1.31
C GLU A 259 5.41 6.89 -2.61
N ASP A 260 5.12 6.25 -3.74
CA ASP A 260 5.03 6.93 -5.03
C ASP A 260 3.91 7.98 -5.10
N ASN A 261 2.80 7.79 -4.34
CA ASN A 261 1.74 8.78 -4.24
C ASN A 261 2.17 10.02 -3.46
N ILE A 262 2.99 9.85 -2.42
CA ILE A 262 3.58 10.98 -1.69
C ILE A 262 4.56 11.72 -2.61
N GLU A 263 5.48 11.00 -3.25
CA GLU A 263 6.52 11.57 -4.08
C GLU A 263 5.97 12.32 -5.31
N ILE A 264 4.84 11.89 -5.90
CA ILE A 264 4.24 12.64 -7.02
C ILE A 264 3.63 13.95 -6.54
N LEU A 265 3.00 14.00 -5.36
CA LEU A 265 2.50 15.24 -4.75
C LEU A 265 3.65 16.24 -4.51
N GLU A 266 4.78 15.77 -3.95
CA GLU A 266 5.98 16.58 -3.76
C GLU A 266 6.54 17.11 -5.09
N ARG A 267 6.59 16.27 -6.12
CA ARG A 267 7.03 16.68 -7.48
C ARG A 267 6.10 17.71 -8.10
N MET A 268 4.82 17.71 -7.76
CA MET A 268 3.84 18.68 -8.22
C MET A 268 3.90 20.02 -7.45
N GLY A 269 4.72 20.11 -6.40
CA GLY A 269 4.93 21.35 -5.61
C GLY A 269 4.30 21.33 -4.22
N ALA A 270 3.79 20.18 -3.74
CA ALA A 270 3.28 20.06 -2.39
C ALA A 270 4.40 19.91 -1.34
N GLU A 271 4.19 20.47 -0.16
CA GLU A 271 4.92 20.14 1.06
C GLU A 271 4.08 19.14 1.88
N ILE A 272 4.63 17.98 2.15
CA ILE A 272 3.95 16.95 2.94
C ILE A 272 4.22 17.17 4.43
N VAL A 273 3.14 17.34 5.20
CA VAL A 273 3.16 17.48 6.66
C VAL A 273 2.48 16.27 7.27
N ARG A 274 3.29 15.34 7.81
CA ARG A 274 2.73 14.12 8.44
C ARG A 274 2.08 14.46 9.77
N PHE A 275 0.95 13.81 10.08
CA PHE A 275 0.26 13.91 11.36
C PHE A 275 -0.36 12.55 11.74
N SER A 276 -0.64 12.38 13.04
CA SER A 276 -1.22 11.14 13.58
C SER A 276 -2.62 11.40 14.15
N PRO A 277 -3.68 10.90 13.52
CA PRO A 277 -5.03 10.98 14.08
C PRO A 277 -5.19 10.34 15.46
N ILE A 278 -4.37 9.37 15.83
CA ILE A 278 -4.37 8.77 17.19
C ILE A 278 -3.67 9.67 18.20
N ARG A 279 -2.51 10.26 17.85
CA ARG A 279 -1.60 10.89 18.83
C ARG A 279 -1.69 12.41 18.86
N ASP A 280 -1.91 13.06 17.72
CA ASP A 280 -1.98 14.51 17.63
C ASP A 280 -3.38 15.00 18.02
N ARG A 281 -3.46 16.13 18.69
CA ARG A 281 -4.74 16.67 19.16
C ARG A 281 -5.46 17.53 18.13
N LYS A 282 -4.75 18.05 17.14
CA LYS A 282 -5.25 18.93 16.08
C LYS A 282 -4.50 18.70 14.80
N LEU A 283 -5.13 19.04 13.69
CA LEU A 283 -4.46 19.11 12.40
C LEU A 283 -3.33 20.14 12.44
N PRO A 284 -2.20 19.86 11.78
CA PRO A 284 -1.21 20.90 11.49
C PRO A 284 -1.83 22.00 10.62
N ASP A 285 -1.16 23.15 10.55
CA ASP A 285 -1.57 24.21 9.62
C ASP A 285 -1.26 23.76 8.18
N VAL A 286 -2.31 23.39 7.43
CA VAL A 286 -2.23 22.81 6.09
C VAL A 286 -3.38 23.31 5.22
N ASP A 287 -3.22 23.15 3.91
CA ASP A 287 -4.14 23.64 2.88
C ASP A 287 -5.07 22.53 2.34
N GLY A 288 -4.80 21.29 2.72
CA GLY A 288 -5.61 20.10 2.42
C GLY A 288 -5.10 18.88 3.16
N ILE A 289 -5.89 17.81 3.21
CA ILE A 289 -5.52 16.58 3.91
C ILE A 289 -5.71 15.33 3.04
N VAL A 290 -4.87 14.34 3.28
CA VAL A 290 -5.00 12.97 2.77
C VAL A 290 -5.10 12.02 3.95
N LEU A 291 -6.21 11.29 4.04
CA LEU A 291 -6.44 10.21 4.99
C LEU A 291 -6.31 8.89 4.24
N SER A 292 -5.16 8.24 4.40
CA SER A 292 -4.89 6.98 3.72
C SER A 292 -5.67 5.80 4.31
N GLY A 293 -5.61 4.65 3.67
CA GLY A 293 -6.15 3.41 4.23
C GLY A 293 -5.33 2.88 5.40
N GLY A 294 -5.80 1.78 5.96
CA GLY A 294 -5.18 1.11 7.09
C GLY A 294 -6.19 0.30 7.90
N TYR A 295 -6.03 0.31 9.22
CA TYR A 295 -6.82 -0.50 10.15
C TYR A 295 -7.52 0.35 11.25
N PRO A 296 -8.40 1.30 10.91
CA PRO A 296 -9.07 2.12 11.93
C PRO A 296 -9.95 1.29 12.88
N GLU A 297 -10.48 0.16 12.42
CA GLU A 297 -11.26 -0.75 13.23
C GLU A 297 -10.47 -1.44 14.36
N LEU A 298 -9.15 -1.48 14.26
CA LEU A 298 -8.28 -1.99 15.31
C LEU A 298 -8.02 -0.96 16.41
N HIS A 299 -8.16 0.31 16.09
CA HIS A 299 -7.86 1.47 16.95
C HIS A 299 -9.12 2.33 17.22
N GLY A 300 -10.32 1.72 17.14
CA GLY A 300 -11.57 2.45 17.26
C GLY A 300 -11.72 3.21 18.58
N GLU A 301 -11.22 2.68 19.70
CA GLU A 301 -11.28 3.33 21.01
C GLU A 301 -10.33 4.53 21.10
N GLU A 302 -9.11 4.40 20.60
CA GLU A 302 -8.12 5.48 20.57
C GLU A 302 -8.60 6.63 19.69
N LEU A 303 -9.13 6.32 18.50
CA LEU A 303 -9.68 7.30 17.58
C LEU A 303 -10.89 8.03 18.19
N GLU A 304 -11.85 7.31 18.79
CA GLU A 304 -13.03 7.87 19.45
C GLU A 304 -12.65 8.81 20.60
N SER A 305 -11.61 8.44 21.37
CA SER A 305 -11.15 9.22 22.52
C SER A 305 -10.49 10.55 22.13
N ASN A 306 -9.97 10.66 20.90
CA ASN A 306 -9.34 11.88 20.39
C ASN A 306 -10.36 12.86 19.80
N THR A 307 -11.31 13.27 20.65
CA THR A 307 -12.44 14.12 20.23
C THR A 307 -12.01 15.45 19.62
N SER A 308 -10.87 16.01 20.04
CA SER A 308 -10.36 17.27 19.51
C SER A 308 -9.90 17.14 18.06
N MET A 309 -9.28 16.01 17.65
CA MET A 309 -8.88 15.74 16.27
C MET A 309 -10.13 15.47 15.40
N LEU A 310 -11.09 14.67 15.90
CA LEU A 310 -12.34 14.41 15.19
C LEU A 310 -13.09 15.71 14.85
N GLU A 311 -13.20 16.61 15.83
CA GLU A 311 -13.87 17.91 15.68
C GLU A 311 -13.13 18.83 14.71
N ASP A 312 -11.78 18.91 14.82
CA ASP A 312 -10.96 19.78 13.98
C ASP A 312 -11.03 19.35 12.50
N ILE A 313 -10.92 18.04 12.21
CA ILE A 313 -11.07 17.51 10.85
C ILE A 313 -12.47 17.83 10.31
N ARG A 314 -13.53 17.53 11.08
CA ARG A 314 -14.91 17.79 10.67
C ARG A 314 -15.12 19.25 10.32
N THR A 315 -14.69 20.15 11.22
CA THR A 315 -14.87 21.60 11.06
C THR A 315 -14.14 22.11 9.83
N LYS A 316 -12.85 21.72 9.66
CA LYS A 316 -12.07 22.19 8.53
C LYS A 316 -12.58 21.69 7.17
N ILE A 317 -13.09 20.45 7.09
CA ILE A 317 -13.75 19.95 5.87
C ILE A 317 -15.05 20.75 5.61
N ALA A 318 -15.85 21.01 6.65
CA ALA A 318 -17.06 21.83 6.53
C ALA A 318 -16.75 23.28 6.09
N ASP A 319 -15.60 23.82 6.49
CA ASP A 319 -15.09 25.14 6.09
C ASP A 319 -14.47 25.14 4.69
N GLY A 320 -14.52 24.02 3.96
CA GLY A 320 -14.09 23.91 2.57
C GLY A 320 -12.65 23.44 2.37
N MET A 321 -11.96 22.94 3.40
CA MET A 321 -10.62 22.36 3.24
C MET A 321 -10.69 21.07 2.42
N PRO A 322 -9.96 20.97 1.29
CA PRO A 322 -9.96 19.76 0.47
C PRO A 322 -9.43 18.53 1.21
N CYS A 323 -10.12 17.40 1.03
CA CYS A 323 -9.80 16.13 1.65
C CYS A 323 -9.90 14.99 0.64
N ILE A 324 -8.84 14.16 0.55
CA ILE A 324 -8.91 12.82 -0.04
C ILE A 324 -8.90 11.80 1.09
N ALA A 325 -9.88 10.86 1.08
CA ALA A 325 -9.95 9.80 2.08
C ALA A 325 -10.21 8.44 1.42
N GLU A 326 -9.30 7.49 1.64
CA GLU A 326 -9.32 6.16 1.03
C GLU A 326 -9.53 5.08 2.10
N CYS A 327 -10.43 4.11 1.84
CA CYS A 327 -10.64 2.91 2.64
C CYS A 327 -10.75 3.19 4.16
N GLY A 328 -9.72 2.96 4.96
CA GLY A 328 -9.70 3.27 6.39
C GLY A 328 -9.94 4.75 6.70
N GLY A 329 -9.35 5.66 5.91
CA GLY A 329 -9.59 7.09 6.00
C GLY A 329 -11.04 7.47 5.69
N PHE A 330 -11.64 6.80 4.71
CA PHE A 330 -13.06 6.95 4.41
C PHE A 330 -13.95 6.46 5.56
N MET A 331 -13.63 5.31 6.18
CA MET A 331 -14.34 4.81 7.35
C MET A 331 -14.28 5.80 8.52
N TYR A 332 -13.12 6.41 8.76
CA TYR A 332 -12.90 7.39 9.83
C TYR A 332 -13.71 8.68 9.66
N LEU A 333 -14.06 9.07 8.43
CA LEU A 333 -14.87 10.27 8.16
C LEU A 333 -16.36 10.10 8.44
N HIS A 334 -16.88 8.88 8.65
CA HIS A 334 -18.28 8.64 8.97
C HIS A 334 -18.66 9.17 10.36
N GLU A 335 -19.96 9.20 10.65
CA GLU A 335 -20.45 9.49 12.01
C GLU A 335 -20.04 8.37 12.98
N ARG A 336 -20.08 7.11 12.52
CA ARG A 336 -19.77 5.93 13.32
C ARG A 336 -19.07 4.86 12.49
N MET A 337 -18.30 4.05 13.19
CA MET A 337 -17.61 2.89 12.64
C MET A 337 -17.72 1.72 13.63
N GLU A 338 -18.09 0.56 13.14
CA GLU A 338 -17.98 -0.69 13.92
C GLU A 338 -16.51 -1.10 14.02
N ASP A 339 -16.00 -1.28 15.25
CA ASP A 339 -14.65 -1.77 15.49
C ASP A 339 -14.55 -3.29 15.30
N ARG A 340 -13.34 -3.86 15.42
CA ARG A 340 -13.10 -5.31 15.28
C ARG A 340 -13.88 -6.19 16.27
N ASN A 341 -14.36 -5.62 17.38
CA ASN A 341 -15.10 -6.30 18.42
C ASN A 341 -16.62 -6.17 18.24
N GLY A 342 -17.08 -5.54 17.15
CA GLY A 342 -18.48 -5.27 16.88
C GLY A 342 -19.05 -4.11 17.70
N ILE A 343 -18.19 -3.24 18.24
CA ILE A 343 -18.61 -2.06 19.00
C ILE A 343 -18.66 -0.85 18.06
N GLU A 344 -19.80 -0.18 18.04
CA GLU A 344 -19.95 1.08 17.32
C GLU A 344 -19.17 2.20 18.02
N ARG A 345 -18.25 2.85 17.29
CA ARG A 345 -17.42 3.95 17.75
C ARG A 345 -17.79 5.24 17.03
N ARG A 346 -17.82 6.33 17.76
CA ARG A 346 -18.00 7.67 17.15
C ARG A 346 -16.73 8.07 16.39
N MET A 347 -16.93 8.59 15.15
CA MET A 347 -15.86 9.07 14.28
C MET A 347 -16.03 10.54 13.92
N CYS A 348 -15.40 11.04 12.85
CA CYS A 348 -15.38 12.47 12.49
C CYS A 348 -16.79 13.05 12.22
N GLY A 349 -17.67 12.30 11.56
CA GLY A 349 -19.00 12.78 11.20
C GLY A 349 -19.01 13.79 10.06
N ALA A 350 -18.01 13.76 9.18
CA ALA A 350 -18.01 14.53 7.93
C ALA A 350 -18.85 13.83 6.84
N ILE A 351 -19.04 12.51 6.95
CA ILE A 351 -19.90 11.70 6.09
C ILE A 351 -21.03 11.12 6.96
N PRO A 352 -22.30 11.23 6.54
CA PRO A 352 -23.41 10.71 7.31
C PRO A 352 -23.45 9.18 7.32
N GLY A 353 -24.02 8.60 8.39
CA GLY A 353 -24.18 7.17 8.54
C GLY A 353 -22.97 6.47 9.14
N ARG A 354 -22.91 5.15 8.93
CA ARG A 354 -21.90 4.29 9.57
C ARG A 354 -21.23 3.33 8.60
N THR A 355 -20.10 2.76 9.07
CA THR A 355 -19.46 1.62 8.46
C THR A 355 -19.51 0.41 9.40
N TRP A 356 -19.62 -0.81 8.83
CA TRP A 356 -19.75 -2.05 9.61
C TRP A 356 -19.05 -3.22 8.93
N ASN A 357 -18.64 -4.21 9.73
CA ASN A 357 -18.06 -5.44 9.25
C ASN A 357 -19.15 -6.37 8.68
N THR A 358 -19.02 -6.74 7.43
CA THR A 358 -19.99 -7.65 6.76
C THR A 358 -19.73 -9.13 7.03
N GLY A 359 -18.62 -9.46 7.70
CA GLY A 359 -18.16 -10.83 7.94
C GLY A 359 -17.66 -11.56 6.68
N LYS A 360 -17.59 -10.88 5.54
CA LYS A 360 -17.10 -11.41 4.27
C LYS A 360 -16.38 -10.33 3.47
N LEU A 361 -15.57 -10.74 2.52
CA LEU A 361 -14.91 -9.83 1.59
C LEU A 361 -15.95 -9.11 0.71
N CYS A 362 -16.05 -7.79 0.82
CA CYS A 362 -16.99 -6.97 0.06
C CYS A 362 -16.51 -6.78 -1.37
N ARG A 363 -15.28 -6.29 -1.52
CA ARG A 363 -14.66 -6.05 -2.81
C ARG A 363 -13.18 -6.36 -2.76
N PHE A 364 -12.66 -6.83 -3.90
CA PHE A 364 -11.25 -7.20 -4.04
C PHE A 364 -10.76 -7.04 -5.46
N GLY A 365 -9.61 -6.39 -5.64
CA GLY A 365 -8.81 -6.36 -6.87
C GLY A 365 -8.83 -5.01 -7.57
N TYR A 366 -8.26 -4.98 -8.76
CA TYR A 366 -8.07 -3.77 -9.55
C TYR A 366 -9.38 -3.16 -10.05
N VAL A 367 -9.41 -1.83 -10.08
CA VAL A 367 -10.51 -1.02 -10.60
C VAL A 367 -9.99 0.14 -11.45
N SER A 368 -10.78 0.56 -12.43
CA SER A 368 -10.62 1.85 -13.11
C SER A 368 -11.75 2.76 -12.66
N LEU A 369 -11.42 3.96 -12.22
CA LEU A 369 -12.32 4.92 -11.58
C LEU A 369 -12.46 6.14 -12.48
N GLN A 370 -13.68 6.63 -12.68
CA GLN A 370 -13.95 7.83 -13.47
C GLN A 370 -15.08 8.65 -12.82
N PRO A 371 -14.94 9.99 -12.69
CA PRO A 371 -16.04 10.85 -12.29
C PRO A 371 -17.24 10.69 -13.24
N VAL A 372 -18.43 10.69 -12.68
CA VAL A 372 -19.69 10.61 -13.46
C VAL A 372 -19.92 11.87 -14.27
N ASP A 373 -19.60 13.01 -13.66
CA ASP A 373 -19.71 14.33 -14.25
C ASP A 373 -18.51 15.22 -13.84
N ASP A 374 -18.55 16.52 -14.10
CA ASP A 374 -17.51 17.50 -13.86
C ASP A 374 -17.77 18.42 -12.66
N ARG A 375 -18.75 18.09 -11.81
CA ARG A 375 -19.17 18.93 -10.67
C ARG A 375 -18.34 18.72 -9.40
N GLY A 376 -17.61 17.61 -9.31
CA GLY A 376 -16.81 17.25 -8.15
C GLY A 376 -15.47 17.98 -8.05
N MET A 377 -14.55 17.41 -7.29
CA MET A 377 -13.20 17.92 -7.08
C MET A 377 -12.44 18.01 -8.40
N MET A 378 -12.64 17.05 -9.30
CA MET A 378 -12.06 17.05 -10.64
C MET A 378 -12.95 17.85 -11.59
N ARG A 379 -12.41 18.90 -12.21
CA ARG A 379 -13.11 19.70 -13.23
C ARG A 379 -13.09 19.07 -14.63
N SER A 380 -12.58 17.87 -14.72
CA SER A 380 -12.54 17.00 -15.88
C SER A 380 -13.01 15.61 -15.48
N ARG A 381 -13.06 14.67 -16.43
CA ARG A 381 -13.42 13.27 -16.12
C ARG A 381 -12.24 12.33 -16.34
N PRO A 382 -11.14 12.50 -15.57
CA PRO A 382 -9.96 11.66 -15.73
C PRO A 382 -10.28 10.22 -15.30
N VAL A 383 -9.69 9.24 -16.00
CA VAL A 383 -9.73 7.84 -15.57
C VAL A 383 -8.48 7.57 -14.74
N ILE A 384 -8.63 7.19 -13.50
CA ILE A 384 -7.54 6.76 -12.62
C ILE A 384 -7.68 5.28 -12.27
N LYS A 385 -6.55 4.58 -12.14
CA LYS A 385 -6.53 3.19 -11.72
C LYS A 385 -6.28 3.09 -10.21
N GLY A 386 -6.89 2.09 -9.62
CA GLY A 386 -6.76 1.79 -8.20
C GLY A 386 -7.08 0.33 -7.90
N HIS A 387 -7.20 0.02 -6.64
CA HIS A 387 -7.66 -1.29 -6.20
C HIS A 387 -8.52 -1.18 -4.96
N GLU A 388 -9.26 -2.23 -4.65
CA GLU A 388 -10.07 -2.37 -3.44
C GLU A 388 -9.75 -3.68 -2.74
N PHE A 389 -9.74 -3.62 -1.41
CA PHE A 389 -9.67 -4.79 -0.55
C PHE A 389 -10.25 -4.46 0.81
N HIS A 390 -11.55 -4.78 1.04
CA HIS A 390 -12.21 -4.43 2.30
C HIS A 390 -13.30 -5.43 2.69
N TYR A 391 -13.48 -5.59 4.00
CA TYR A 391 -14.53 -6.40 4.65
C TYR A 391 -15.63 -5.53 5.26
N TRP A 392 -15.36 -4.25 5.45
CA TRP A 392 -16.35 -3.27 5.90
C TRP A 392 -17.14 -2.72 4.73
N ASP A 393 -18.41 -2.39 4.97
CA ASP A 393 -19.26 -1.68 4.03
C ASP A 393 -19.77 -0.38 4.66
N SER A 394 -20.41 0.49 3.88
CA SER A 394 -20.87 1.80 4.30
C SER A 394 -22.32 2.04 3.89
N GLU A 395 -23.09 2.77 4.73
CA GLU A 395 -24.39 3.34 4.37
C GLU A 395 -24.27 4.46 3.31
N SER A 396 -23.08 5.05 3.15
CA SER A 396 -22.80 6.20 2.27
C SER A 396 -21.61 5.94 1.36
N ASN A 397 -21.68 4.89 0.51
CA ASN A 397 -20.60 4.53 -0.42
C ASN A 397 -20.33 5.58 -1.53
N GLY A 398 -21.23 6.56 -1.70
CA GLY A 398 -21.14 7.58 -2.74
C GLY A 398 -21.60 7.07 -4.12
N ASP A 399 -21.83 8.02 -5.02
CA ASP A 399 -22.27 7.76 -6.39
C ASP A 399 -21.64 8.72 -7.43
N ALA A 400 -20.71 9.56 -6.99
CA ALA A 400 -20.10 10.58 -7.81
C ALA A 400 -19.11 10.02 -8.83
N TRP A 401 -18.58 8.81 -8.59
CA TRP A 401 -17.65 8.13 -9.50
C TRP A 401 -18.19 6.76 -9.92
N GLU A 402 -17.77 6.30 -11.08
CA GLU A 402 -18.02 4.96 -11.57
C GLU A 402 -16.73 4.13 -11.55
N ALA A 403 -16.77 3.01 -10.86
CA ALA A 403 -15.73 1.99 -10.90
C ALA A 403 -16.05 0.94 -11.97
N SER A 404 -15.06 0.64 -12.81
CA SER A 404 -15.12 -0.44 -13.81
C SER A 404 -14.17 -1.56 -13.41
N LYS A 405 -14.68 -2.81 -13.39
CA LYS A 405 -13.94 -3.99 -12.99
C LYS A 405 -14.40 -5.22 -13.78
N ARG A 406 -13.51 -5.80 -14.58
CA ARG A 406 -13.77 -7.06 -15.34
C ARG A 406 -15.14 -7.07 -16.05
N GLY A 407 -15.52 -5.96 -16.69
CA GLY A 407 -16.78 -5.84 -17.44
C GLY A 407 -18.01 -5.54 -16.59
N THR A 408 -17.88 -5.34 -15.29
CA THR A 408 -18.93 -4.83 -14.40
C THR A 408 -18.63 -3.40 -13.98
N THR A 409 -19.68 -2.61 -13.77
CA THR A 409 -19.56 -1.24 -13.25
C THR A 409 -20.43 -1.04 -12.02
N TYR A 410 -20.03 -0.13 -11.16
CA TYR A 410 -20.80 0.28 -9.98
C TYR A 410 -20.44 1.70 -9.58
N ARG A 411 -21.36 2.35 -8.87
CA ARG A 411 -21.15 3.69 -8.32
C ARG A 411 -20.41 3.61 -7.00
N CYS A 412 -19.52 4.57 -6.77
CA CYS A 412 -18.73 4.70 -5.56
C CYS A 412 -18.23 6.14 -5.41
N ILE A 413 -17.54 6.41 -4.30
CA ILE A 413 -16.88 7.67 -3.97
C ILE A 413 -17.88 8.83 -3.79
N ASN A 414 -17.81 9.46 -2.62
CA ASN A 414 -18.40 10.75 -2.32
C ASN A 414 -17.46 11.83 -2.87
N ASP A 415 -17.98 12.71 -3.73
CA ASP A 415 -17.24 13.83 -4.31
C ASP A 415 -18.17 15.05 -4.41
N ASP A 416 -18.02 16.00 -3.50
CA ASP A 416 -18.77 17.26 -3.44
C ASP A 416 -17.95 18.48 -3.90
N GLY A 417 -16.74 18.24 -4.39
CA GLY A 417 -15.79 19.28 -4.79
C GLY A 417 -14.80 19.69 -3.70
N THR A 418 -15.07 19.36 -2.44
CA THR A 418 -14.17 19.52 -1.29
C THR A 418 -13.68 18.18 -0.78
N LEU A 419 -14.58 17.23 -0.64
CA LEU A 419 -14.31 15.87 -0.17
C LEU A 419 -14.30 14.88 -1.33
N LEU A 420 -13.25 14.08 -1.44
CA LEU A 420 -13.14 12.93 -2.32
C LEU A 420 -12.88 11.69 -1.46
N ALA A 421 -13.93 10.89 -1.18
CA ALA A 421 -13.84 9.83 -0.19
C ALA A 421 -14.56 8.54 -0.60
N GLY A 422 -13.88 7.39 -0.47
CA GLY A 422 -14.41 6.07 -0.80
C GLY A 422 -13.49 4.92 -0.43
N TYR A 423 -13.93 3.68 -0.68
CA TYR A 423 -13.10 2.49 -0.43
C TYR A 423 -11.94 2.30 -1.40
N PRO A 424 -12.01 2.69 -2.69
CA PRO A 424 -10.89 2.49 -3.61
C PRO A 424 -9.63 3.22 -3.17
N HIS A 425 -8.48 2.54 -3.32
CA HIS A 425 -7.15 3.14 -3.20
C HIS A 425 -6.65 3.53 -4.57
N MET A 426 -6.39 4.79 -4.80
CA MET A 426 -5.96 5.34 -6.09
C MET A 426 -4.43 5.32 -6.22
N TYR A 427 -3.94 5.00 -7.42
CA TYR A 427 -2.52 5.10 -7.73
C TYR A 427 -2.25 6.32 -8.61
N TYR A 428 -1.67 7.37 -8.04
CA TYR A 428 -1.63 8.71 -8.64
C TYR A 428 -0.84 8.79 -9.95
N TYR A 429 0.24 7.99 -10.09
CA TYR A 429 0.97 7.91 -11.36
C TYR A 429 0.16 7.29 -12.50
N SER A 430 -0.96 6.63 -12.23
CA SER A 430 -1.82 6.10 -13.31
C SER A 430 -2.56 7.20 -14.06
N ASN A 431 -2.85 8.32 -13.41
CA ASN A 431 -3.31 9.57 -14.02
C ASN A 431 -2.98 10.78 -13.15
N PRO A 432 -1.91 11.53 -13.47
CA PRO A 432 -1.47 12.71 -12.71
C PRO A 432 -2.49 13.86 -12.62
N GLU A 433 -3.51 13.90 -13.50
CA GLU A 433 -4.54 14.95 -13.42
C GLU A 433 -5.35 14.90 -12.13
N VAL A 434 -5.51 13.71 -11.52
CA VAL A 434 -6.28 13.57 -10.27
C VAL A 434 -5.56 14.21 -9.08
N PRO A 435 -4.33 13.84 -8.72
CA PRO A 435 -3.61 14.53 -7.64
C PRO A 435 -3.36 16.02 -7.96
N LEU A 436 -3.13 16.38 -9.22
CA LEU A 436 -2.96 17.78 -9.61
C LEU A 436 -4.25 18.60 -9.42
N GLY A 437 -5.43 17.99 -9.70
CA GLY A 437 -6.74 18.58 -9.43
C GLY A 437 -6.95 18.84 -7.95
N PHE A 438 -6.62 17.88 -7.10
CA PHE A 438 -6.64 18.04 -5.65
C PHE A 438 -5.73 19.19 -5.18
N LEU A 439 -4.49 19.23 -5.63
CA LEU A 439 -3.55 20.31 -5.25
C LEU A 439 -4.02 21.69 -5.70
N ARG A 440 -4.67 21.81 -6.86
CA ARG A 440 -5.28 23.08 -7.30
C ARG A 440 -6.39 23.51 -6.36
N ARG A 441 -7.24 22.60 -5.88
CA ARG A 441 -8.26 22.91 -4.87
C ARG A 441 -7.63 23.38 -3.55
N CYS A 442 -6.55 22.73 -3.13
CA CYS A 442 -5.81 23.14 -1.92
C CYS A 442 -5.21 24.55 -2.08
N ALA A 443 -4.69 24.89 -3.26
CA ALA A 443 -4.21 26.24 -3.55
C ALA A 443 -5.35 27.28 -3.53
N GLU A 444 -6.51 26.96 -4.12
CA GLU A 444 -7.71 27.81 -4.08
C GLU A 444 -8.18 28.06 -2.62
N TYR A 445 -8.19 27.02 -1.78
CA TYR A 445 -8.53 27.12 -0.36
C TYR A 445 -7.52 27.97 0.41
N ARG A 446 -6.22 27.76 0.24
CA ARG A 446 -5.15 28.59 0.83
C ARG A 446 -5.35 30.07 0.50
N ASP A 447 -5.56 30.37 -0.78
CA ASP A 447 -5.69 31.76 -1.26
C ASP A 447 -6.98 32.42 -0.73
N SER A 448 -8.05 31.66 -0.52
CA SER A 448 -9.29 32.17 0.11
C SER A 448 -9.07 32.51 1.58
N ARG A 449 -8.37 31.65 2.33
CA ARG A 449 -8.00 31.87 3.74
C ARG A 449 -7.15 33.12 3.93
N ASN A 450 -6.14 33.31 3.06
CA ASN A 450 -5.24 34.47 3.13
C ASN A 450 -6.00 35.79 2.89
N ARG A 451 -6.95 35.81 1.94
CA ARG A 451 -7.80 37.01 1.70
C ARG A 451 -8.68 37.34 2.91
N SER A 452 -9.32 36.35 3.54
CA SER A 452 -10.14 36.57 4.73
C SER A 452 -9.33 37.17 5.89
N CYS A 453 -8.08 36.71 6.09
CA CYS A 453 -7.19 37.28 7.11
C CYS A 453 -6.77 38.73 6.80
N GLU A 454 -6.58 39.10 5.53
CA GLU A 454 -6.25 40.48 5.11
C GLU A 454 -7.45 41.41 5.29
N ASP A 455 -8.67 40.95 4.97
CA ASP A 455 -9.91 41.71 5.15
C ASP A 455 -10.22 41.97 6.64
N ASP A 456 -9.99 40.98 7.52
CA ASP A 456 -10.16 41.12 8.97
C ASP A 456 -9.16 42.12 9.56
N LEU A 457 -7.90 42.11 9.11
CA LEU A 457 -6.87 43.08 9.51
C LEU A 457 -7.20 44.51 9.04
N HIS A 458 -7.85 44.66 7.89
CA HIS A 458 -8.29 45.96 7.40
C HIS A 458 -9.52 46.47 8.16
N GLN A 459 -10.44 45.62 8.61
CA GLN A 459 -11.60 46.02 9.43
C GLN A 459 -11.17 46.47 10.82
N ASP A 460 -10.25 45.78 11.48
CA ASP A 460 -9.69 46.17 12.78
C ASP A 460 -8.99 47.54 12.73
N HIS A 461 -8.32 47.88 11.62
CA HIS A 461 -7.70 49.18 11.43
C HIS A 461 -8.70 50.31 11.14
N VAL A 462 -9.88 50.00 10.60
CA VAL A 462 -10.95 51.00 10.34
C VAL A 462 -11.76 51.29 11.60
N GLU A 463 -12.00 50.31 12.48
CA GLU A 463 -12.74 50.50 13.75
C GLU A 463 -11.87 51.25 14.80
N HIS A 464 -10.56 51.18 14.79
CA HIS A 464 -9.70 51.93 15.69
C HIS A 464 -9.24 53.29 15.16
N GLY A 465 -9.60 53.65 13.91
CA GLY A 465 -9.26 54.94 13.28
C GLY A 465 -10.26 56.09 13.50
N SER A 466 -11.43 55.86 14.09
CA SER A 466 -12.50 56.83 14.22
C SER A 466 -12.58 57.61 15.52
N ASP A 467 -11.70 57.37 16.51
CA ASP A 467 -11.69 58.07 17.82
C ASP A 467 -10.46 59.00 18.05
N ALA A 468 -9.71 59.35 17.03
CA ALA A 468 -8.49 60.19 17.16
C ALA A 468 -8.65 61.62 16.69
N ASP A 469 -9.84 62.25 16.82
CA ASP A 469 -10.02 63.70 16.63
C ASP A 469 -10.71 64.34 17.85
N ARG A 470 -10.01 64.35 18.99
CA ARG A 470 -10.21 65.35 20.05
C ARG A 470 -8.83 65.71 20.62
N GLU A 471 -8.25 66.78 20.04
CA GLU A 471 -7.15 67.52 20.65
C GLU A 471 -7.65 68.14 21.97
N GLU A 472 -7.16 67.69 23.10
CA GLU A 472 -7.05 68.48 24.36
C GLU A 472 -5.59 68.73 24.63
N ASP A 473 -5.22 70.01 24.49
CA ASP A 473 -3.92 70.62 24.88
C ASP A 473 -3.64 70.34 26.39
N VAL A 474 -2.60 69.56 26.67
CA VAL A 474 -1.99 69.48 28.00
C VAL A 474 -0.48 69.70 27.84
N PRO A 475 0.11 70.64 28.59
CA PRO A 475 1.53 71.01 28.46
C PRO A 475 2.46 69.94 29.05
N LEU A 476 3.53 69.65 28.34
CA LEU A 476 4.64 68.75 28.77
C LEU A 476 5.48 69.36 29.89
N PRO A 477 5.95 68.62 30.86
CA PRO A 477 7.06 68.99 31.72
C PRO A 477 8.39 68.50 31.13
N ASP A 478 9.38 69.39 31.08
CA ASP A 478 10.78 69.11 30.79
C ASP A 478 11.35 68.08 31.79
N VAL A 479 11.92 67.00 31.31
CA VAL A 479 12.90 66.21 32.09
C VAL A 479 14.04 65.78 31.14
N GLN A 480 15.19 66.43 31.36
CA GLN A 480 16.50 65.97 30.91
C GLN A 480 16.93 64.75 31.77
N GLY A 481 17.44 63.71 31.15
CA GLY A 481 18.08 62.59 31.85
C GLY A 481 18.54 61.50 30.86
N ASP A 482 19.84 61.54 30.59
CA ASP A 482 20.62 60.50 29.93
C ASP A 482 20.49 59.17 30.67
N ASP A 483 20.11 58.07 30.01
CA ASP A 483 20.48 56.75 30.46
C ASP A 483 20.52 55.76 29.27
N ARG A 484 21.75 55.40 28.89
CA ARG A 484 22.11 54.44 27.84
C ARG A 484 22.41 53.08 28.43
N ASP A 485 21.61 52.47 29.27
CA ASP A 485 21.94 51.16 29.84
C ASP A 485 20.77 50.16 29.95
N ALA A 486 19.67 50.35 29.22
CA ALA A 486 18.51 49.44 29.32
C ALA A 486 18.25 48.59 28.09
N ARG A 487 19.24 48.36 27.21
CA ARG A 487 19.04 47.55 25.98
C ARG A 487 19.73 46.19 25.98
N ASP A 488 20.55 45.85 26.94
CA ASP A 488 21.33 44.61 26.94
C ASP A 488 20.81 43.49 27.86
N GLU A 489 19.78 43.72 28.68
CA GLU A 489 19.24 42.66 29.56
C GLU A 489 18.08 41.81 28.96
N LEU A 490 17.60 42.10 27.75
CA LEU A 490 16.51 41.33 27.15
C LEU A 490 16.95 40.20 26.21
N TRP A 491 18.25 40.02 25.96
CA TRP A 491 18.78 38.98 25.07
C TRP A 491 19.45 37.80 25.76
N GLU A 492 19.60 37.82 27.06
CA GLU A 492 20.18 36.68 27.83
C GLU A 492 19.16 35.69 28.40
N SER A 493 17.88 36.01 28.47
CA SER A 493 16.87 35.11 29.02
C SER A 493 16.27 34.07 28.05
N VAL A 494 16.69 34.03 26.79
CA VAL A 494 16.22 33.06 25.77
C VAL A 494 17.21 31.90 25.52
N ARG A 495 18.43 31.97 26.09
CA ARG A 495 19.49 30.96 25.83
C ARG A 495 19.75 29.91 26.92
N ILE A 496 18.98 29.88 28.01
CA ILE A 496 19.15 28.92 29.11
C ILE A 496 17.88 28.08 29.34
N ARG A 497 17.36 27.41 28.27
CA ARG A 497 16.36 26.35 28.41
C ARG A 497 16.57 25.16 27.47
N GLN A 498 17.79 24.94 26.99
CA GLN A 498 18.15 23.76 26.21
C GLN A 498 19.37 23.03 26.78
N ASP A 499 19.40 22.71 28.07
CA ASP A 499 20.31 21.70 28.61
C ASP A 499 19.97 21.42 30.06
N ARG A 500 19.07 20.47 30.30
CA ARG A 500 18.99 19.63 31.52
C ARG A 500 17.85 18.62 31.38
N GLY A 501 18.19 17.45 30.88
CA GLY A 501 17.31 16.29 30.86
C GLY A 501 18.09 15.01 30.65
N ARG A 502 19.06 14.75 31.53
CA ARG A 502 19.69 13.42 31.65
C ARG A 502 19.68 12.98 33.11
N LEU A 503 19.25 11.73 33.29
CA LEU A 503 19.48 10.82 34.43
C LEU A 503 18.64 11.02 35.69
N GLN A 504 17.72 10.06 35.90
CA GLN A 504 17.74 9.26 37.14
C GLN A 504 16.93 7.96 36.91
N THR A 505 17.65 6.85 37.03
CA THR A 505 17.16 5.48 37.21
C THR A 505 16.62 5.31 38.62
N VAL A 506 15.47 4.67 38.80
CA VAL A 506 15.09 4.02 40.06
C VAL A 506 14.49 2.66 39.72
N ASP A 507 15.14 1.63 40.25
CA ASP A 507 14.63 0.28 40.45
C ASP A 507 13.38 0.29 41.31
N ASP A 508 12.39 -0.58 41.04
CA ASP A 508 11.76 -1.43 42.05
C ASP A 508 10.79 -2.47 41.42
N GLN A 509 11.19 -3.72 41.56
CA GLN A 509 10.51 -4.94 42.05
C GLN A 509 9.06 -5.27 41.65
N HIS A 510 8.96 -6.47 41.04
CA HIS A 510 7.81 -7.39 40.84
C HIS A 510 6.96 -7.63 42.13
N PRO A 511 5.67 -8.07 42.02
CA PRO A 511 5.44 -9.48 41.77
C PRO A 511 4.21 -9.85 40.90
N ASP A 512 4.33 -11.04 40.28
CA ASP A 512 3.33 -12.06 39.88
C ASP A 512 1.84 -11.70 39.99
N ASP A 513 1.08 -11.85 38.88
CA ASP A 513 -0.11 -12.69 38.96
C ASP A 513 -0.49 -13.27 37.57
N ARG A 514 -0.63 -14.59 37.58
CA ARG A 514 -1.07 -15.45 36.48
C ARG A 514 -2.58 -15.31 36.29
N ARG A 515 -3.05 -14.99 35.08
CA ARG A 515 -4.31 -15.52 34.54
C ARG A 515 -4.24 -15.53 33.02
N ARG A 516 -4.00 -16.71 32.46
CA ARG A 516 -4.35 -17.03 31.08
C ARG A 516 -5.87 -17.08 31.01
N GLN A 517 -6.46 -16.28 30.14
CA GLN A 517 -7.79 -16.53 29.61
C GLN A 517 -7.66 -16.69 28.09
N ASP A 518 -8.10 -17.86 27.64
CA ASP A 518 -8.23 -18.25 26.25
C ASP A 518 -9.09 -17.23 25.49
N LEU A 519 -8.57 -16.66 24.42
CA LEU A 519 -9.28 -15.80 23.49
C LEU A 519 -9.74 -16.63 22.28
N PRO A 520 -10.99 -16.54 21.85
CA PRO A 520 -11.49 -17.25 20.67
C PRO A 520 -11.10 -16.54 19.37
N GLY A 521 -10.60 -17.34 18.44
CA GLY A 521 -10.75 -17.20 17.00
C GLY A 521 -10.20 -15.96 16.32
N VAL A 522 -8.88 -15.91 16.07
CA VAL A 522 -8.27 -15.03 15.07
C VAL A 522 -8.64 -15.56 13.69
N LEU A 523 -9.38 -14.76 12.91
CA LEU A 523 -9.69 -15.02 11.51
C LEU A 523 -8.40 -15.15 10.70
N ASP A 524 -8.17 -16.34 10.14
CA ASP A 524 -7.02 -16.72 9.36
C ASP A 524 -7.14 -16.12 7.94
N LEU A 525 -6.61 -14.90 7.72
CA LEU A 525 -6.56 -14.23 6.40
C LEU A 525 -5.51 -14.88 5.50
N ARG A 526 -5.68 -16.14 5.13
CA ARG A 526 -4.91 -16.72 4.03
C ARG A 526 -5.41 -16.16 2.72
N TRP A 527 -4.48 -15.76 1.86
CA TRP A 527 -4.68 -15.56 0.43
C TRP A 527 -4.96 -16.93 -0.26
N ASP A 528 -5.88 -17.70 0.31
CA ASP A 528 -6.40 -18.87 -0.36
C ASP A 528 -7.50 -18.37 -1.31
N LEU A 529 -7.11 -18.19 -2.56
CA LEU A 529 -8.06 -18.10 -3.67
C LEU A 529 -8.94 -19.34 -3.62
N LEU A 530 -10.14 -19.23 -3.07
CA LEU A 530 -11.18 -20.22 -3.27
C LEU A 530 -11.40 -20.40 -4.78
N PRO A 531 -11.51 -21.63 -5.27
CA PRO A 531 -11.84 -21.86 -6.66
C PRO A 531 -13.22 -21.26 -6.94
N LEU A 532 -13.25 -20.24 -7.80
CA LEU A 532 -14.47 -19.68 -8.39
C LEU A 532 -14.98 -20.69 -9.44
N GLY A 533 -15.70 -21.71 -8.97
CA GLY A 533 -16.46 -22.60 -9.77
C GLY A 533 -17.75 -22.95 -9.04
N GLU A 534 -18.88 -22.70 -9.71
CA GLU A 534 -20.23 -23.15 -9.39
C GLU A 534 -21.00 -22.42 -8.29
N HIS A 535 -21.53 -21.22 -8.62
CA HIS A 535 -22.84 -20.76 -8.15
C HIS A 535 -23.41 -19.72 -9.12
N GLN A 536 -23.83 -20.18 -10.30
CA GLN A 536 -24.92 -19.54 -11.05
C GLN A 536 -26.04 -20.57 -11.23
N GLU A 537 -27.25 -20.10 -10.95
CA GLU A 537 -28.55 -20.78 -11.04
C GLU A 537 -29.07 -21.40 -9.75
N ARG A 538 -29.79 -20.60 -8.98
CA ARG A 538 -31.11 -20.92 -8.42
C ARG A 538 -31.71 -19.70 -7.71
N CYS A 539 -32.40 -18.90 -8.47
CA CYS A 539 -33.51 -18.10 -7.99
C CYS A 539 -34.53 -17.96 -9.11
N ARG A 540 -35.48 -18.90 -9.15
CA ARG A 540 -36.87 -18.64 -9.60
C ARG A 540 -37.75 -19.84 -9.35
N THR A 541 -38.90 -19.52 -8.78
CA THR A 541 -40.17 -20.25 -8.70
C THR A 541 -40.31 -21.35 -7.66
N GLY A 542 -40.98 -21.00 -6.57
CA GLY A 542 -41.79 -21.89 -5.77
C GLY A 542 -43.12 -22.16 -6.47
N ARG A 543 -43.57 -23.38 -6.41
CA ARG A 543 -44.94 -23.81 -6.10
C ARG A 543 -45.16 -25.31 -6.36
N GLU A 544 -45.57 -25.98 -5.29
CA GLU A 544 -46.55 -27.06 -5.19
C GLU A 544 -46.50 -28.30 -6.14
N GLY A 545 -46.49 -29.50 -5.54
CA GLY A 545 -47.09 -30.69 -6.13
C GLY A 545 -46.53 -32.01 -5.61
N ARG A 546 -47.29 -32.66 -4.75
CA ARG A 546 -47.11 -34.02 -4.19
C ARG A 546 -47.24 -35.11 -5.25
N HIS A 547 -46.79 -36.33 -4.79
CA HIS A 547 -46.96 -37.74 -5.26
C HIS A 547 -45.79 -38.21 -6.12
N GLY A 548 -45.07 -39.28 -5.80
CA GLY A 548 -45.42 -40.57 -5.32
C GLY A 548 -45.07 -41.62 -6.39
N TYR A 549 -44.38 -42.67 -5.98
CA TYR A 549 -44.22 -44.01 -6.60
C TYR A 549 -42.98 -44.33 -7.45
N ASP A 550 -42.22 -45.22 -6.87
CA ASP A 550 -41.66 -46.55 -7.25
C ASP A 550 -41.19 -46.83 -8.72
N GLY A 551 -40.06 -47.53 -8.74
CA GLY A 551 -39.95 -48.73 -9.56
C GLY A 551 -38.83 -48.78 -10.60
N ASP A 552 -37.78 -49.45 -10.20
CA ASP A 552 -37.10 -50.57 -10.91
C ASP A 552 -36.77 -50.56 -12.43
N HIS A 553 -35.53 -50.91 -12.63
CA HIS A 553 -34.96 -51.88 -13.60
C HIS A 553 -34.54 -51.51 -15.04
N TYR A 554 -33.35 -51.98 -15.31
CA TYR A 554 -32.76 -52.63 -16.52
C TYR A 554 -32.03 -51.84 -17.59
N GLN A 555 -30.73 -52.03 -17.54
CA GLN A 555 -29.75 -52.53 -18.54
C GLN A 555 -29.93 -52.27 -20.05
N ARG A 556 -28.72 -52.04 -20.62
CA ARG A 556 -28.17 -52.40 -21.95
C ARG A 556 -28.32 -51.39 -23.08
N GLY A 557 -27.19 -50.85 -23.51
CA GLY A 557 -26.41 -51.44 -24.66
C GLY A 557 -26.66 -50.76 -25.96
N GLY A 558 -25.63 -50.23 -26.59
CA GLY A 558 -25.72 -50.01 -28.05
C GLY A 558 -24.87 -48.88 -28.67
N ARG A 559 -23.67 -49.26 -29.03
CA ARG A 559 -22.93 -48.96 -30.28
C ARG A 559 -22.88 -47.53 -30.90
N ILE A 560 -21.67 -47.07 -30.93
CA ILE A 560 -20.95 -46.21 -31.88
C ILE A 560 -21.47 -46.22 -33.31
N LYS A 561 -21.64 -45.02 -33.91
CA LYS A 561 -21.44 -44.81 -35.35
C LYS A 561 -20.69 -43.50 -35.63
N HIS A 562 -19.52 -43.66 -36.20
CA HIS A 562 -18.73 -42.64 -36.90
C HIS A 562 -19.54 -41.99 -38.02
N ARG A 563 -19.40 -40.68 -38.20
CA ARG A 563 -19.53 -40.05 -39.51
C ARG A 563 -18.45 -38.99 -39.71
N SER A 564 -17.78 -39.19 -40.85
CA SER A 564 -16.68 -38.45 -41.45
C SER A 564 -17.05 -37.05 -41.92
N CYS A 565 -16.13 -36.13 -41.82
CA CYS A 565 -16.09 -34.85 -42.54
C CYS A 565 -15.68 -35.01 -44.02
N PRO A 566 -16.10 -34.14 -44.90
CA PRO A 566 -15.41 -33.88 -46.17
C PRO A 566 -14.68 -32.51 -46.16
N PRO A 567 -13.71 -32.31 -47.10
CA PRO A 567 -12.68 -31.32 -47.02
C PRO A 567 -13.03 -29.97 -47.65
N ALA A 568 -12.34 -28.92 -47.20
CA ALA A 568 -12.40 -27.56 -47.68
C ALA A 568 -11.71 -27.40 -49.05
N SER A 569 -12.36 -26.69 -49.97
CA SER A 569 -11.81 -26.21 -51.23
C SER A 569 -11.20 -24.81 -51.08
N ARG A 570 -10.00 -24.67 -51.65
CA ARG A 570 -9.31 -23.38 -51.88
C ARG A 570 -10.02 -22.61 -53.01
N SER A 571 -10.09 -21.29 -52.89
CA SER A 571 -9.99 -20.40 -54.06
C SER A 571 -9.34 -19.07 -53.65
N SER A 572 -8.32 -18.77 -54.43
CA SER A 572 -7.52 -17.57 -54.55
C SER A 572 -8.30 -16.36 -55.07
N SER A 573 -8.07 -15.22 -54.50
CA SER A 573 -7.64 -13.96 -55.14
C SER A 573 -7.37 -12.90 -54.07
#